data_8b752e1accdef0855c03608fdbd105d1
#
_entry.id   8b752e1accdef0855c03608fdbd105d1
#
_cell.length_a   1.000
_cell.length_b   1.000
_cell.length_c   1.000
_cell.angle_alpha   90.00
_cell.angle_beta   90.00
_cell.angle_gamma   90.00
#
_symmetry.space_group_name_H-M   'P 1'
#
loop_
_entity.id
_entity.type
_entity.pdbx_description
1 polymer ?
#
loop_
_entity_poly.entity_id
_entity_poly.type
_entity_poly.pdbx_seq_one_letter_code
_entity_poly.pdbx_strand_id
1 'polypeptide(L)'
;MKIENRTPHQDGFYMPGEFELQDGVILIWPKRPGSWPYEAKEAGKVFAEIANKLAETEKVYMLTEPETEAVARELLCENVEILTIPTDDAWARDVGPTFVTDGKEVRGVNWSFNAWGGTYDGLYQDWQKDDKVAEEFCKLTGYDYYDAAPFVLEGGSIHSDGQGTVIATEACLLSKGRNPELTKEQIEAKLREYLGGEKIIWLPNGIYQDETNEHVDNVCAFIKPGEVVLAWTDDESDPQYALSAEDLKVLEQETDAKGRKFRVHKMLIPKKPVCITEKELAGYVFEEGEDTREAGERLAASYVNFYIGNQVVLVPQFGDEHDVLATDLLQKLFPEREIVPVFAREIIIGGGNIHCITQQIPVRR
;
A
#
# COMPACT_ATOMS: atom_id res chain seq x y z
N MET A 1 -22.47 -5.22 6.68
CA MET A 1 -23.44 -4.08 6.75
C MET A 1 -22.71 -2.84 7.24
N LYS A 2 -23.16 -1.63 6.83
CA LYS A 2 -22.62 -0.36 7.36
C LYS A 2 -22.97 -0.22 8.84
N ILE A 3 -21.97 0.09 9.67
CA ILE A 3 -22.13 0.34 11.11
C ILE A 3 -22.34 1.84 11.30
N GLU A 4 -23.49 2.19 11.85
CA GLU A 4 -23.91 3.58 12.03
C GLU A 4 -23.50 4.13 13.40
N ASN A 5 -23.02 5.37 13.44
CA ASN A 5 -22.75 6.16 14.67
C ASN A 5 -21.77 5.52 15.66
N ARG A 6 -20.86 4.66 15.21
CA ARG A 6 -19.82 4.04 16.03
C ARG A 6 -18.49 4.03 15.28
N THR A 7 -17.40 3.96 16.02
CA THR A 7 -16.05 3.81 15.46
C THR A 7 -15.44 2.46 15.89
N PRO A 8 -14.44 1.93 15.17
CA PRO A 8 -13.71 0.73 15.58
C PRO A 8 -13.24 0.77 17.03
N HIS A 9 -12.63 1.86 17.45
CA HIS A 9 -12.13 2.02 18.82
C HIS A 9 -13.22 1.87 19.88
N GLN A 10 -14.42 2.42 19.64
CA GLN A 10 -15.56 2.30 20.56
C GLN A 10 -16.06 0.85 20.68
N ASP A 11 -15.83 0.03 19.67
CA ASP A 11 -16.21 -1.38 19.63
C ASP A 11 -15.05 -2.30 20.06
N GLY A 12 -13.88 -1.76 20.37
CA GLY A 12 -12.70 -2.51 20.77
C GLY A 12 -11.90 -3.12 19.61
N PHE A 13 -12.12 -2.60 18.38
CA PHE A 13 -11.41 -3.02 17.19
C PHE A 13 -10.14 -2.19 16.98
N TYR A 14 -9.12 -2.80 16.40
CA TYR A 14 -7.84 -2.20 16.05
C TYR A 14 -7.32 -2.75 14.72
N MET A 15 -6.44 -2.01 14.05
CA MET A 15 -5.73 -2.46 12.85
C MET A 15 -4.59 -3.41 13.25
N PRO A 16 -4.64 -4.71 12.86
CA PRO A 16 -3.57 -5.65 13.17
C PRO A 16 -2.31 -5.34 12.35
N GLY A 17 -1.16 -5.90 12.77
CA GLY A 17 0.05 -5.85 11.97
C GLY A 17 -0.06 -6.75 10.73
N GLU A 18 0.50 -6.32 9.59
CA GLU A 18 0.46 -7.11 8.35
C GLU A 18 1.16 -8.46 8.48
N PHE A 19 2.14 -8.58 9.37
CA PHE A 19 2.85 -9.82 9.68
C PHE A 19 2.00 -10.86 10.45
N GLU A 20 0.80 -10.50 10.93
CA GLU A 20 -0.14 -11.42 11.56
C GLU A 20 -0.85 -12.29 10.50
N LEU A 21 -1.53 -13.36 10.97
CA LEU A 21 -2.24 -14.26 10.05
C LEU A 21 -3.38 -13.56 9.32
N GLN A 22 -3.54 -13.93 8.06
CA GLN A 22 -4.52 -13.37 7.14
C GLN A 22 -5.47 -14.46 6.62
N ASP A 23 -6.75 -14.10 6.41
CA ASP A 23 -7.72 -14.93 5.71
C ASP A 23 -7.55 -14.81 4.20
N GLY A 24 -7.01 -13.70 3.72
CA GLY A 24 -6.79 -13.49 2.29
C GLY A 24 -6.28 -12.11 1.93
N VAL A 25 -6.27 -11.85 0.63
CA VAL A 25 -5.78 -10.62 0.02
C VAL A 25 -6.67 -10.17 -1.11
N ILE A 26 -6.77 -8.85 -1.31
CA ILE A 26 -7.48 -8.21 -2.42
C ILE A 26 -6.46 -7.66 -3.39
N LEU A 27 -6.67 -7.90 -4.69
CA LEU A 27 -6.01 -7.25 -5.81
C LEU A 27 -7.08 -6.69 -6.76
N ILE A 28 -6.71 -5.72 -7.59
CA ILE A 28 -7.56 -5.16 -8.63
C ILE A 28 -6.86 -5.34 -9.97
N TRP A 29 -7.59 -5.79 -11.00
CA TRP A 29 -7.00 -6.01 -12.32
C TRP A 29 -6.61 -4.69 -12.99
N PRO A 30 -5.36 -4.53 -13.46
CA PRO A 30 -4.88 -3.29 -14.06
C PRO A 30 -5.55 -3.03 -15.41
N LYS A 31 -5.94 -1.76 -15.66
CA LYS A 31 -6.63 -1.38 -16.91
C LYS A 31 -6.41 0.06 -17.37
N ARG A 32 -6.18 1.02 -16.43
CA ARG A 32 -6.12 2.45 -16.74
C ARG A 32 -4.95 2.76 -17.69
N PRO A 33 -5.20 3.31 -18.92
CA PRO A 33 -4.12 3.51 -19.89
C PRO A 33 -3.09 4.58 -19.50
N GLY A 34 -3.49 5.52 -18.61
CA GLY A 34 -2.60 6.54 -18.04
C GLY A 34 -1.65 5.99 -16.97
N SER A 35 -2.01 4.86 -16.32
CA SER A 35 -1.16 4.17 -15.35
C SER A 35 -0.41 3.00 -15.97
N TRP A 36 -1.05 2.25 -16.87
CA TRP A 36 -0.54 0.98 -17.41
C TRP A 36 -0.35 1.05 -18.92
N PRO A 37 0.90 1.20 -19.41
CA PRO A 37 1.16 1.29 -20.83
C PRO A 37 0.75 0.00 -21.58
N TYR A 38 0.50 0.13 -22.89
CA TYR A 38 0.16 -0.98 -23.77
C TYR A 38 -1.04 -1.81 -23.29
N GLU A 39 -2.12 -1.11 -22.87
CA GLU A 39 -3.38 -1.75 -22.43
C GLU A 39 -3.19 -2.68 -21.22
N ALA A 40 -2.26 -2.37 -20.31
CA ALA A 40 -1.94 -3.14 -19.12
C ALA A 40 -1.51 -4.61 -19.39
N LYS A 41 -1.19 -4.98 -20.62
CA LYS A 41 -0.97 -6.39 -21.00
C LYS A 41 0.16 -7.05 -20.23
N GLU A 42 1.29 -6.39 -20.07
CA GLU A 42 2.42 -6.94 -19.32
C GLU A 42 2.19 -6.80 -17.81
N ALA A 43 1.60 -5.70 -17.34
CA ALA A 43 1.19 -5.54 -15.95
C ALA A 43 0.23 -6.66 -15.52
N GLY A 44 -0.80 -6.98 -16.32
CA GLY A 44 -1.74 -8.07 -16.04
C GLY A 44 -1.08 -9.43 -15.82
N LYS A 45 0.01 -9.73 -16.53
CA LYS A 45 0.77 -10.98 -16.31
C LYS A 45 1.45 -11.01 -14.95
N VAL A 46 2.05 -9.88 -14.51
CA VAL A 46 2.70 -9.79 -13.22
C VAL A 46 1.68 -9.81 -12.08
N PHE A 47 0.52 -9.14 -12.25
CA PHE A 47 -0.59 -9.22 -11.30
C PHE A 47 -1.11 -10.66 -11.17
N ALA A 48 -1.24 -11.38 -12.28
CA ALA A 48 -1.64 -12.81 -12.26
C ALA A 48 -0.58 -13.69 -11.59
N GLU A 49 0.71 -13.46 -11.84
CA GLU A 49 1.81 -14.18 -11.18
C GLU A 49 1.73 -14.02 -9.65
N ILE A 50 1.58 -12.78 -9.18
CA ILE A 50 1.42 -12.46 -7.76
C ILE A 50 0.16 -13.13 -7.18
N ALA A 51 -0.99 -12.96 -7.82
CA ALA A 51 -2.26 -13.54 -7.39
C ALA A 51 -2.20 -15.07 -7.30
N ASN A 52 -1.63 -15.73 -8.32
CA ASN A 52 -1.49 -17.18 -8.37
C ASN A 52 -0.54 -17.69 -7.28
N LYS A 53 0.57 -16.97 -7.00
CA LYS A 53 1.49 -17.33 -5.92
C LYS A 53 0.84 -17.21 -4.54
N LEU A 54 0.11 -16.14 -4.29
CA LEU A 54 -0.62 -15.94 -3.03
C LEU A 54 -1.74 -16.97 -2.85
N ALA A 55 -2.42 -17.36 -3.94
CA ALA A 55 -3.49 -18.36 -3.92
C ALA A 55 -3.04 -19.78 -3.54
N GLU A 56 -1.73 -20.05 -3.44
CA GLU A 56 -1.20 -21.29 -2.91
C GLU A 56 -1.41 -21.42 -1.38
N THR A 57 -1.51 -20.31 -0.65
CA THR A 57 -1.45 -20.29 0.82
C THR A 57 -2.54 -19.46 1.48
N GLU A 58 -3.23 -18.63 0.74
CA GLU A 58 -4.29 -17.76 1.24
C GLU A 58 -5.36 -17.49 0.18
N LYS A 59 -6.51 -17.01 0.60
CA LYS A 59 -7.59 -16.69 -0.32
C LYS A 59 -7.25 -15.39 -1.07
N VAL A 60 -7.40 -15.40 -2.37
CA VAL A 60 -7.17 -14.23 -3.22
C VAL A 60 -8.47 -13.80 -3.87
N TYR A 61 -8.80 -12.52 -3.70
CA TYR A 61 -9.86 -11.84 -4.43
C TYR A 61 -9.24 -10.95 -5.50
N MET A 62 -9.61 -11.20 -6.76
CA MET A 62 -9.24 -10.33 -7.88
C MET A 62 -10.49 -9.53 -8.28
N LEU A 63 -10.45 -8.21 -8.09
CA LEU A 63 -11.51 -7.33 -8.54
C LEU A 63 -11.33 -7.05 -10.03
N THR A 64 -12.40 -7.19 -10.81
CA THR A 64 -12.39 -6.96 -12.26
C THR A 64 -13.61 -6.16 -12.67
N GLU A 65 -13.58 -5.59 -13.87
CA GLU A 65 -14.77 -5.15 -14.58
C GLU A 65 -15.19 -6.19 -15.63
N PRO A 66 -16.44 -6.14 -16.13
CA PRO A 66 -16.91 -7.10 -17.14
C PRO A 66 -16.01 -7.19 -18.37
N GLU A 67 -15.40 -6.07 -18.78
CA GLU A 67 -14.52 -5.97 -19.96
C GLU A 67 -13.19 -6.67 -19.76
N THR A 68 -12.66 -6.72 -18.55
CA THR A 68 -11.34 -7.29 -18.22
C THR A 68 -11.43 -8.70 -17.64
N GLU A 69 -12.60 -9.14 -17.20
CA GLU A 69 -12.78 -10.43 -16.54
C GLU A 69 -12.31 -11.61 -17.39
N ALA A 70 -12.61 -11.60 -18.68
CA ALA A 70 -12.23 -12.71 -19.58
C ALA A 70 -10.70 -12.85 -19.68
N VAL A 71 -9.99 -11.73 -19.81
CA VAL A 71 -8.51 -11.73 -19.88
C VAL A 71 -7.90 -12.15 -18.55
N ALA A 72 -8.47 -11.68 -17.45
CA ALA A 72 -8.02 -12.07 -16.10
C ALA A 72 -8.18 -13.59 -15.88
N ARG A 73 -9.32 -14.18 -16.28
CA ARG A 73 -9.58 -15.62 -16.15
C ARG A 73 -8.62 -16.50 -16.95
N GLU A 74 -8.09 -16.01 -18.06
CA GLU A 74 -7.11 -16.75 -18.84
C GLU A 74 -5.75 -16.92 -18.15
N LEU A 75 -5.41 -15.99 -17.24
CA LEU A 75 -4.12 -15.93 -16.56
C LEU A 75 -4.18 -16.39 -15.10
N LEU A 76 -5.33 -16.26 -14.46
CA LEU A 76 -5.52 -16.59 -13.06
C LEU A 76 -5.83 -18.08 -12.86
N CYS A 77 -5.26 -18.68 -11.81
CA CYS A 77 -5.59 -20.04 -11.42
C CYS A 77 -7.03 -20.12 -10.82
N GLU A 78 -7.57 -21.34 -10.76
CA GLU A 78 -8.94 -21.59 -10.28
C GLU A 78 -9.17 -21.23 -8.79
N ASN A 79 -8.10 -21.11 -8.00
CA ASN A 79 -8.17 -20.75 -6.58
C ASN A 79 -8.34 -19.24 -6.37
N VAL A 80 -8.17 -18.40 -7.39
CA VAL A 80 -8.42 -16.96 -7.32
C VAL A 80 -9.90 -16.70 -7.54
N GLU A 81 -10.54 -16.08 -6.55
CA GLU A 81 -11.95 -15.67 -6.65
C GLU A 81 -12.04 -14.32 -7.37
N ILE A 82 -12.72 -14.28 -8.50
CA ILE A 82 -12.97 -13.05 -9.25
C ILE A 82 -14.27 -12.43 -8.77
N LEU A 83 -14.22 -11.13 -8.42
CA LEU A 83 -15.37 -10.32 -8.06
C LEU A 83 -15.49 -9.15 -9.03
N THR A 84 -16.71 -8.94 -9.56
CA THR A 84 -16.98 -7.81 -10.45
C THR A 84 -17.32 -6.58 -9.61
N ILE A 85 -16.36 -5.67 -9.47
CA ILE A 85 -16.51 -4.37 -8.80
C ILE A 85 -15.89 -3.31 -9.72
N PRO A 86 -16.65 -2.27 -10.12
CA PRO A 86 -16.13 -1.18 -10.92
C PRO A 86 -15.03 -0.41 -10.19
N THR A 87 -13.92 -0.14 -10.91
CA THR A 87 -12.78 0.63 -10.41
C THR A 87 -12.33 1.65 -11.46
N ASP A 88 -11.56 2.63 -11.06
CA ASP A 88 -10.91 3.56 -11.99
C ASP A 88 -9.45 3.16 -12.21
N ASP A 89 -8.77 2.61 -11.18
CA ASP A 89 -7.42 2.04 -11.31
C ASP A 89 -7.23 0.79 -10.42
N ALA A 90 -5.99 0.29 -10.26
CA ALA A 90 -5.67 -1.03 -9.71
C ALA A 90 -4.97 -1.01 -8.33
N TRP A 91 -5.13 0.06 -7.56
CA TRP A 91 -4.41 0.30 -6.31
C TRP A 91 -5.20 -0.20 -5.09
N ALA A 92 -5.30 -1.53 -4.96
CA ALA A 92 -6.12 -2.20 -3.94
C ALA A 92 -5.78 -1.78 -2.50
N ARG A 93 -4.52 -1.43 -2.21
CA ARG A 93 -4.07 -0.92 -0.92
C ARG A 93 -4.79 0.35 -0.52
N ASP A 94 -4.99 1.24 -1.47
CA ASP A 94 -5.45 2.60 -1.22
C ASP A 94 -6.96 2.75 -1.32
N VAL A 95 -7.58 1.99 -2.21
CA VAL A 95 -9.03 2.06 -2.44
C VAL A 95 -9.81 0.93 -1.75
N GLY A 96 -9.13 -0.14 -1.36
CA GLY A 96 -9.72 -1.25 -0.61
C GLY A 96 -10.00 -0.88 0.86
N PRO A 97 -10.84 -1.68 1.55
CA PRO A 97 -11.12 -1.43 2.96
C PRO A 97 -9.87 -1.67 3.82
N THR A 98 -9.53 -0.74 4.70
CA THR A 98 -8.60 -1.03 5.79
C THR A 98 -9.32 -1.93 6.80
N PHE A 99 -8.78 -3.12 7.07
CA PHE A 99 -9.42 -4.05 7.99
C PHE A 99 -8.97 -3.86 9.43
N VAL A 100 -9.94 -3.98 10.33
CA VAL A 100 -9.76 -3.93 11.79
C VAL A 100 -10.35 -5.18 12.44
N THR A 101 -9.84 -5.58 13.59
CA THR A 101 -10.28 -6.76 14.31
C THR A 101 -10.37 -6.50 15.82
N ASP A 102 -11.25 -7.22 16.51
CA ASP A 102 -11.28 -7.34 17.98
C ASP A 102 -10.60 -8.63 18.48
N GLY A 103 -9.94 -9.36 17.55
CA GLY A 103 -9.36 -10.69 17.79
C GLY A 103 -10.32 -11.85 17.51
N LYS A 104 -11.59 -11.58 17.15
CA LYS A 104 -12.60 -12.58 16.78
C LYS A 104 -13.27 -12.24 15.45
N GLU A 105 -13.80 -11.02 15.36
CA GLU A 105 -14.43 -10.49 14.16
C GLU A 105 -13.46 -9.61 13.38
N VAL A 106 -13.74 -9.49 12.09
CA VAL A 106 -13.03 -8.59 11.18
C VAL A 106 -14.04 -7.69 10.49
N ARG A 107 -13.77 -6.40 10.47
CA ARG A 107 -14.61 -5.37 9.85
C ARG A 107 -13.77 -4.47 8.96
N GLY A 108 -14.37 -3.94 7.91
CA GLY A 108 -13.73 -2.94 7.05
C GLY A 108 -13.85 -1.53 7.62
N VAL A 109 -12.92 -0.66 7.25
CA VAL A 109 -13.06 0.80 7.35
C VAL A 109 -13.08 1.34 5.93
N ASN A 110 -14.12 2.08 5.59
CA ASN A 110 -14.28 2.78 4.33
C ASN A 110 -13.83 4.23 4.51
N TRP A 111 -12.71 4.59 3.91
CA TRP A 111 -12.21 5.97 3.86
C TRP A 111 -12.75 6.68 2.63
N SER A 112 -12.67 8.01 2.60
CA SER A 112 -12.80 8.73 1.35
C SER A 112 -11.50 8.66 0.56
N PHE A 113 -11.60 8.40 -0.74
CA PHE A 113 -10.50 8.40 -1.68
C PHE A 113 -10.66 9.54 -2.69
N ASN A 114 -9.56 10.21 -3.05
CA ASN A 114 -9.58 11.37 -3.93
C ASN A 114 -8.40 11.39 -4.92
N ALA A 115 -7.96 10.22 -5.37
CA ALA A 115 -6.80 10.07 -6.27
C ALA A 115 -5.52 10.76 -5.75
N TRP A 116 -5.24 10.61 -4.44
CA TRP A 116 -4.07 11.10 -3.69
C TRP A 116 -3.89 12.61 -3.61
N GLY A 117 -4.90 13.39 -3.98
CA GLY A 117 -4.74 14.85 -3.89
C GLY A 117 -5.97 15.64 -4.31
N GLY A 118 -6.99 14.99 -4.84
CA GLY A 118 -8.23 15.61 -5.26
C GLY A 118 -8.01 16.67 -6.33
N THR A 119 -8.55 17.86 -6.10
CA THR A 119 -8.40 18.99 -7.04
C THR A 119 -7.10 19.78 -6.82
N TYR A 120 -6.30 19.44 -5.80
CA TYR A 120 -5.07 20.15 -5.47
C TYR A 120 -3.87 19.60 -6.26
N ASP A 121 -3.62 18.29 -6.14
CA ASP A 121 -2.52 17.57 -6.77
C ASP A 121 -2.87 16.09 -7.06
N GLY A 122 -4.18 15.78 -7.24
CA GLY A 122 -4.62 14.42 -7.57
C GLY A 122 -4.16 13.97 -8.96
N LEU A 123 -3.82 12.69 -9.07
CA LEU A 123 -3.21 12.11 -10.28
C LEU A 123 -4.23 11.92 -11.41
N TYR A 124 -5.52 11.81 -11.10
CA TYR A 124 -6.62 11.76 -12.07
C TYR A 124 -7.91 12.33 -11.48
N GLN A 125 -8.87 12.67 -12.34
CA GLN A 125 -10.07 13.40 -11.93
C GLN A 125 -11.30 12.53 -11.69
N ASP A 126 -11.34 11.32 -12.22
CA ASP A 126 -12.47 10.39 -12.19
C ASP A 126 -12.23 9.24 -11.21
N TRP A 127 -12.17 9.52 -9.89
CA TRP A 127 -11.92 8.54 -8.82
C TRP A 127 -13.18 8.02 -8.14
N GLN A 128 -14.37 8.29 -8.69
CA GLN A 128 -15.64 7.99 -8.00
C GLN A 128 -15.93 6.50 -7.87
N LYS A 129 -15.42 5.66 -8.76
CA LYS A 129 -15.55 4.21 -8.63
C LYS A 129 -14.58 3.71 -7.56
N ASP A 130 -13.35 4.19 -7.56
CA ASP A 130 -12.33 3.85 -6.58
C ASP A 130 -12.79 4.21 -5.15
N ASP A 131 -13.41 5.38 -4.95
CA ASP A 131 -14.01 5.81 -3.68
C ASP A 131 -15.13 4.87 -3.18
N LYS A 132 -15.63 3.95 -4.00
CA LYS A 132 -16.68 2.98 -3.66
C LYS A 132 -16.16 1.56 -3.43
N VAL A 133 -14.94 1.25 -3.80
CA VAL A 133 -14.40 -0.12 -3.77
C VAL A 133 -14.50 -0.75 -2.39
N ALA A 134 -14.11 -0.04 -1.33
CA ALA A 134 -14.14 -0.56 0.04
C ALA A 134 -15.56 -0.93 0.48
N GLU A 135 -16.52 -0.04 0.22
CA GLU A 135 -17.93 -0.26 0.55
C GLU A 135 -18.51 -1.44 -0.25
N GLU A 136 -18.30 -1.48 -1.58
CA GLU A 136 -18.83 -2.52 -2.46
C GLU A 136 -18.20 -3.89 -2.16
N PHE A 137 -16.89 -3.94 -1.90
CA PHE A 137 -16.23 -5.17 -1.47
C PHE A 137 -16.85 -5.72 -0.17
N CYS A 138 -16.99 -4.88 0.86
CA CYS A 138 -17.59 -5.29 2.13
C CYS A 138 -19.04 -5.78 1.98
N LYS A 139 -19.85 -5.10 1.14
CA LYS A 139 -21.23 -5.53 0.87
C LYS A 139 -21.27 -6.89 0.16
N LEU A 140 -20.43 -7.07 -0.85
CA LEU A 140 -20.43 -8.27 -1.69
C LEU A 140 -19.91 -9.50 -0.92
N THR A 141 -18.91 -9.32 -0.07
CA THR A 141 -18.28 -10.39 0.72
C THR A 141 -18.91 -10.60 2.11
N GLY A 142 -19.85 -9.73 2.49
CA GLY A 142 -20.57 -9.85 3.77
C GLY A 142 -19.80 -9.36 4.99
N TYR A 143 -18.72 -8.56 4.81
CA TYR A 143 -18.07 -7.88 5.92
C TYR A 143 -18.92 -6.69 6.40
N ASP A 144 -19.04 -6.53 7.71
CA ASP A 144 -19.48 -5.26 8.27
C ASP A 144 -18.38 -4.22 8.11
N TYR A 145 -18.75 -2.93 8.02
CA TYR A 145 -17.79 -1.87 7.84
C TYR A 145 -18.20 -0.57 8.53
N TYR A 146 -17.20 0.19 8.96
CA TYR A 146 -17.32 1.56 9.45
C TYR A 146 -17.08 2.52 8.29
N ASP A 147 -17.87 3.58 8.25
CA ASP A 147 -17.71 4.63 7.25
C ASP A 147 -17.02 5.84 7.88
N ALA A 148 -15.82 6.11 7.45
CA ALA A 148 -15.00 7.22 7.94
C ALA A 148 -15.14 8.50 7.09
N ALA A 149 -15.93 8.46 6.01
CA ALA A 149 -16.14 9.63 5.17
C ALA A 149 -16.65 10.85 5.98
N PRO A 150 -16.21 12.06 5.69
CA PRO A 150 -15.41 12.48 4.51
C PRO A 150 -13.88 12.48 4.76
N PHE A 151 -13.36 11.77 5.74
CA PHE A 151 -11.92 11.75 6.04
C PHE A 151 -11.17 11.01 4.94
N VAL A 152 -10.27 11.71 4.24
CA VAL A 152 -9.45 11.16 3.16
C VAL A 152 -8.24 10.44 3.76
N LEU A 153 -8.09 9.16 3.42
CA LEU A 153 -6.94 8.35 3.80
C LEU A 153 -6.80 7.15 2.86
N GLU A 154 -5.59 6.80 2.54
CA GLU A 154 -5.21 5.62 1.78
C GLU A 154 -4.52 4.58 2.68
N GLY A 155 -4.71 3.30 2.40
CA GLY A 155 -4.06 2.22 3.17
C GLY A 155 -2.54 2.26 3.12
N GLY A 156 -1.95 2.76 2.02
CA GLY A 156 -0.49 2.94 1.87
C GLY A 156 0.08 4.08 2.70
N SER A 157 -0.75 5.01 3.18
CA SER A 157 -0.33 6.14 4.04
C SER A 157 -0.13 5.77 5.51
N ILE A 158 -0.49 4.53 5.91
CA ILE A 158 -0.45 4.06 7.30
C ILE A 158 0.20 2.68 7.42
N HIS A 159 0.91 2.43 8.51
CA HIS A 159 1.40 1.11 8.87
C HIS A 159 1.23 0.84 10.36
N SER A 160 0.69 -0.32 10.76
CA SER A 160 0.37 -0.67 12.15
C SER A 160 1.23 -1.80 12.67
N ASP A 161 1.58 -1.74 13.96
CA ASP A 161 2.23 -2.86 14.68
C ASP A 161 1.24 -3.84 15.32
N GLY A 162 -0.07 -3.61 15.18
CA GLY A 162 -1.11 -4.41 15.84
C GLY A 162 -1.17 -4.25 17.36
N GLN A 163 -0.32 -3.42 17.96
CA GLN A 163 -0.21 -3.22 19.41
C GLN A 163 -0.39 -1.75 19.83
N GLY A 164 -1.00 -0.95 18.98
CA GLY A 164 -1.36 0.43 19.25
C GLY A 164 -0.40 1.46 18.67
N THR A 165 0.63 1.06 17.93
CA THR A 165 1.51 2.00 17.20
C THR A 165 1.11 2.06 15.74
N VAL A 166 0.93 3.27 15.22
CA VAL A 166 0.74 3.55 13.79
C VAL A 166 1.85 4.48 13.33
N ILE A 167 2.46 4.17 12.19
CA ILE A 167 3.42 5.06 11.51
C ILE A 167 2.73 5.68 10.29
N ALA A 168 2.97 6.96 10.07
CA ALA A 168 2.55 7.72 8.90
C ALA A 168 3.61 8.77 8.55
N THR A 169 3.57 9.34 7.35
CA THR A 169 4.43 10.46 6.98
C THR A 169 3.72 11.80 7.13
N GLU A 170 4.44 12.84 7.55
CA GLU A 170 3.94 14.22 7.58
C GLU A 170 3.68 14.73 6.15
N ALA A 171 4.58 14.42 5.23
CA ALA A 171 4.47 14.81 3.82
C ALA A 171 3.13 14.37 3.22
N CYS A 172 2.64 13.17 3.54
CA CYS A 172 1.37 12.66 3.05
C CYS A 172 0.16 13.22 3.83
N LEU A 173 0.00 12.80 5.08
CA LEU A 173 -1.27 13.04 5.80
C LEU A 173 -1.49 14.51 6.20
N LEU A 174 -0.43 15.33 6.22
CA LEU A 174 -0.54 16.77 6.46
C LEU A 174 -0.54 17.59 5.16
N SER A 175 -0.55 16.94 3.99
CA SER A 175 -0.62 17.61 2.70
C SER A 175 -1.99 18.30 2.50
N LYS A 176 -2.00 19.32 1.63
CA LYS A 176 -3.24 20.01 1.27
C LYS A 176 -4.19 19.15 0.44
N GLY A 177 -3.66 18.10 -0.16
CA GLY A 177 -4.43 17.16 -0.98
C GLY A 177 -5.23 16.14 -0.18
N ARG A 178 -5.15 16.14 1.16
CA ARG A 178 -5.89 15.18 2.02
C ARG A 178 -6.99 15.86 2.83
N ASN A 179 -6.68 16.33 4.04
CA ASN A 179 -7.65 16.91 4.98
C ASN A 179 -7.17 18.30 5.43
N PRO A 180 -7.09 19.31 4.54
CA PRO A 180 -6.45 20.60 4.82
C PRO A 180 -7.15 21.44 5.89
N GLU A 181 -8.41 21.14 6.22
CA GLU A 181 -9.17 21.80 7.29
C GLU A 181 -8.90 21.24 8.68
N LEU A 182 -8.19 20.10 8.78
CA LEU A 182 -7.89 19.43 10.05
C LEU A 182 -6.48 19.77 10.53
N THR A 183 -6.34 19.95 11.85
CA THR A 183 -5.01 20.03 12.48
C THR A 183 -4.40 18.63 12.63
N LYS A 184 -3.08 18.56 12.84
CA LYS A 184 -2.36 17.31 13.10
C LYS A 184 -3.01 16.50 14.24
N GLU A 185 -3.39 17.16 15.34
CA GLU A 185 -4.04 16.53 16.49
C GLU A 185 -5.43 15.97 16.14
N GLN A 186 -6.16 16.62 15.24
CA GLN A 186 -7.45 16.14 14.76
C GLN A 186 -7.28 14.93 13.85
N ILE A 187 -6.26 14.91 12.98
CA ILE A 187 -5.89 13.75 12.16
C ILE A 187 -5.48 12.58 13.07
N GLU A 188 -4.63 12.81 14.07
CA GLU A 188 -4.28 11.78 15.06
C GLU A 188 -5.50 11.21 15.78
N ALA A 189 -6.45 12.06 16.15
CA ALA A 189 -7.69 11.62 16.78
C ALA A 189 -8.48 10.67 15.86
N LYS A 190 -8.54 10.96 14.55
CA LYS A 190 -9.15 10.08 13.55
C LYS A 190 -8.42 8.74 13.43
N LEU A 191 -7.09 8.77 13.36
CA LEU A 191 -6.30 7.53 13.33
C LEU A 191 -6.52 6.68 14.58
N ARG A 192 -6.61 7.29 15.76
CA ARG A 192 -6.96 6.58 17.01
C ARG A 192 -8.36 6.00 16.98
N GLU A 193 -9.34 6.77 16.52
CA GLU A 193 -10.74 6.33 16.44
C GLU A 193 -10.95 5.15 15.51
N TYR A 194 -10.29 5.14 14.35
CA TYR A 194 -10.54 4.17 13.30
C TYR A 194 -9.54 3.01 13.24
N LEU A 195 -8.31 3.20 13.72
CA LEU A 195 -7.27 2.17 13.70
C LEU A 195 -6.95 1.58 15.07
N GLY A 196 -7.54 2.12 16.15
CA GLY A 196 -7.22 1.71 17.53
C GLY A 196 -5.79 2.09 17.94
N GLY A 197 -5.16 3.05 17.23
CA GLY A 197 -3.82 3.53 17.53
C GLY A 197 -3.77 4.29 18.85
N GLU A 198 -2.87 3.91 19.76
CA GLU A 198 -2.59 4.64 21.01
C GLU A 198 -1.52 5.72 20.77
N LYS A 199 -0.58 5.43 19.85
CA LYS A 199 0.54 6.31 19.52
C LYS A 199 0.73 6.38 17.99
N ILE A 200 0.83 7.60 17.48
CA ILE A 200 1.14 7.86 16.08
C ILE A 200 2.60 8.34 16.00
N ILE A 201 3.38 7.67 15.18
CA ILE A 201 4.76 8.06 14.86
C ILE A 201 4.73 8.77 13.51
N TRP A 202 5.19 9.99 13.48
CA TRP A 202 5.24 10.82 12.29
C TRP A 202 6.66 10.83 11.75
N LEU A 203 6.86 10.21 10.57
CA LEU A 203 8.07 10.37 9.78
C LEU A 203 7.96 11.65 8.97
N PRO A 204 8.99 12.50 8.91
CA PRO A 204 8.93 13.71 8.09
C PRO A 204 8.70 13.43 6.61
N ASN A 205 9.30 12.36 6.08
CA ASN A 205 9.43 12.11 4.66
C ASN A 205 9.06 10.68 4.26
N GLY A 206 8.86 10.46 2.97
CA GLY A 206 8.78 9.15 2.34
C GLY A 206 9.89 8.94 1.31
N ILE A 207 9.56 8.32 0.17
CA ILE A 207 10.51 8.14 -0.93
C ILE A 207 10.51 9.38 -1.84
N TYR A 208 11.70 9.81 -2.23
CA TYR A 208 11.90 10.94 -3.13
C TYR A 208 11.12 10.75 -4.44
N GLN A 209 10.35 11.76 -4.81
CA GLN A 209 9.46 11.77 -5.98
C GLN A 209 8.34 10.72 -5.94
N ASP A 210 7.90 10.30 -4.77
CA ASP A 210 6.68 9.51 -4.65
C ASP A 210 5.45 10.39 -4.92
N GLU A 211 4.75 10.08 -5.99
CA GLU A 211 3.61 10.85 -6.48
C GLU A 211 2.36 10.80 -5.59
N THR A 212 2.33 9.86 -4.63
CA THR A 212 1.26 9.77 -3.62
C THR A 212 1.45 10.73 -2.44
N ASN A 213 2.34 11.72 -2.56
CA ASN A 213 2.84 12.58 -1.48
C ASN A 213 3.59 11.78 -0.39
N GLU A 214 4.43 10.84 -0.81
CA GLU A 214 5.35 10.14 0.07
C GLU A 214 4.65 9.21 1.08
N HIS A 215 3.92 8.21 0.57
CA HIS A 215 3.32 7.16 1.39
C HIS A 215 4.34 6.45 2.28
N VAL A 216 3.93 6.08 3.50
CA VAL A 216 4.80 5.39 4.45
C VAL A 216 5.19 3.99 4.00
N ASP A 217 4.35 3.28 3.24
CA ASP A 217 4.59 1.91 2.78
C ASP A 217 5.75 1.77 1.80
N ASN A 218 6.20 2.88 1.21
CA ASN A 218 7.41 2.94 0.38
C ASN A 218 8.69 3.16 1.21
N VAL A 219 8.58 3.75 2.42
CA VAL A 219 9.75 4.17 3.20
C VAL A 219 9.94 3.37 4.49
N CYS A 220 8.86 2.96 5.17
CA CYS A 220 8.96 2.28 6.46
C CYS A 220 7.87 1.23 6.64
N ALA A 221 8.25 0.01 7.04
CA ALA A 221 7.31 -1.07 7.30
C ALA A 221 7.64 -1.80 8.62
N PHE A 222 6.61 -2.14 9.41
CA PHE A 222 6.77 -3.05 10.54
C PHE A 222 6.98 -4.49 10.06
N ILE A 223 7.96 -5.15 10.64
CA ILE A 223 8.18 -6.59 10.47
C ILE A 223 7.68 -7.38 11.69
N LYS A 224 7.60 -6.72 12.82
CA LYS A 224 6.96 -7.14 14.08
C LYS A 224 6.92 -5.95 15.05
N PRO A 225 6.21 -6.05 16.18
CA PRO A 225 6.15 -4.96 17.14
C PRO A 225 7.54 -4.53 17.64
N GLY A 226 7.83 -3.21 17.53
CA GLY A 226 9.12 -2.62 17.90
C GLY A 226 10.26 -2.82 16.90
N GLU A 227 10.05 -3.52 15.77
CA GLU A 227 11.05 -3.64 14.70
C GLU A 227 10.49 -3.18 13.35
N VAL A 228 11.25 -2.36 12.66
CA VAL A 228 10.89 -1.79 11.35
C VAL A 228 12.02 -1.93 10.34
N VAL A 229 11.65 -1.98 9.07
CA VAL A 229 12.55 -1.76 7.95
C VAL A 229 12.40 -0.31 7.51
N LEU A 230 13.50 0.37 7.21
CA LEU A 230 13.55 1.75 6.70
C LEU A 230 14.32 1.76 5.37
N ALA A 231 13.73 2.35 4.34
CA ALA A 231 14.40 2.59 3.06
C ALA A 231 15.63 3.45 3.27
N TRP A 232 16.75 3.07 2.65
CA TRP A 232 18.06 3.67 2.89
C TRP A 232 18.90 3.75 1.62
N THR A 233 19.79 4.69 1.56
CA THR A 233 20.90 4.71 0.62
C THR A 233 22.18 5.14 1.35
N ASP A 234 23.32 4.58 0.95
CA ASP A 234 24.64 5.02 1.43
C ASP A 234 25.26 6.11 0.54
N ASP A 235 24.59 6.45 -0.56
CA ASP A 235 25.01 7.53 -1.46
C ASP A 235 24.50 8.88 -0.93
N GLU A 236 25.41 9.64 -0.29
CA GLU A 236 25.09 10.97 0.24
C GLU A 236 24.72 12.00 -0.84
N SER A 237 24.97 11.70 -2.12
CA SER A 237 24.56 12.54 -3.25
C SER A 237 23.15 12.26 -3.75
N ASP A 238 22.56 11.10 -3.39
CA ASP A 238 21.16 10.81 -3.69
C ASP A 238 20.25 11.61 -2.75
N PRO A 239 19.24 12.33 -3.28
CA PRO A 239 18.28 13.07 -2.45
C PRO A 239 17.63 12.23 -1.34
N GLN A 240 17.43 10.93 -1.55
CA GLN A 240 16.87 10.02 -0.55
C GLN A 240 17.71 9.92 0.72
N TYR A 241 19.03 10.12 0.65
CA TYR A 241 19.89 10.03 1.83
C TYR A 241 19.46 10.98 2.95
N ALA A 242 19.23 12.24 2.60
CA ALA A 242 18.83 13.25 3.58
C ALA A 242 17.44 12.93 4.17
N LEU A 243 16.48 12.52 3.33
CA LEU A 243 15.12 12.17 3.74
C LEU A 243 15.12 10.98 4.71
N SER A 244 15.78 9.89 4.33
CA SER A 244 15.90 8.69 5.19
C SER A 244 16.67 8.96 6.51
N ALA A 245 17.66 9.86 6.49
CA ALA A 245 18.40 10.22 7.70
C ALA A 245 17.54 10.99 8.71
N GLU A 246 16.61 11.85 8.25
CA GLU A 246 15.65 12.52 9.10
C GLU A 246 14.66 11.54 9.72
N ASP A 247 14.12 10.60 8.92
CA ASP A 247 13.21 9.56 9.39
C ASP A 247 13.86 8.62 10.40
N LEU A 248 15.12 8.20 10.13
CA LEU A 248 15.90 7.39 11.06
C LEU A 248 16.04 8.08 12.43
N LYS A 249 16.32 9.38 12.42
CA LYS A 249 16.46 10.17 13.66
C LYS A 249 15.17 10.15 14.49
N VAL A 250 14.01 10.22 13.85
CA VAL A 250 12.71 10.10 14.54
C VAL A 250 12.58 8.71 15.18
N LEU A 251 12.80 7.65 14.40
CA LEU A 251 12.69 6.28 14.88
C LEU A 251 13.66 5.96 16.04
N GLU A 252 14.88 6.52 16.02
CA GLU A 252 15.86 6.34 17.10
C GLU A 252 15.46 7.08 18.39
N GLN A 253 14.77 8.20 18.30
CA GLN A 253 14.34 9.01 19.45
C GLN A 253 13.05 8.47 20.06
N GLU A 254 12.14 7.96 19.24
CA GLU A 254 10.81 7.51 19.65
C GLU A 254 10.81 6.11 20.30
N THR A 255 9.66 5.78 20.87
CA THR A 255 9.29 4.43 21.30
C THR A 255 7.95 4.08 20.71
N ASP A 256 7.63 2.80 20.62
CA ASP A 256 6.28 2.36 20.29
C ASP A 256 5.27 2.63 21.41
N ALA A 257 4.00 2.30 21.20
CA ALA A 257 2.92 2.50 22.17
C ALA A 257 3.12 1.72 23.49
N LYS A 258 3.96 0.69 23.50
CA LYS A 258 4.29 -0.12 24.68
C LYS A 258 5.63 0.29 25.34
N GLY A 259 6.23 1.39 24.87
CA GLY A 259 7.48 1.94 25.41
C GLY A 259 8.76 1.25 24.92
N ARG A 260 8.68 0.37 23.91
CA ARG A 260 9.85 -0.30 23.33
C ARG A 260 10.56 0.66 22.38
N LYS A 261 11.89 0.71 22.43
CA LYS A 261 12.70 1.39 21.40
C LYS A 261 12.61 0.62 20.08
N PHE A 262 12.58 1.36 18.97
CA PHE A 262 12.60 0.76 17.65
C PHE A 262 13.96 0.13 17.33
N ARG A 263 13.90 -1.08 16.78
CA ARG A 263 15.03 -1.67 16.08
C ARG A 263 14.83 -1.41 14.60
N VAL A 264 15.68 -0.58 14.03
CA VAL A 264 15.57 -0.16 12.62
C VAL A 264 16.56 -0.97 11.78
N HIS A 265 16.02 -1.62 10.74
CA HIS A 265 16.80 -2.33 9.72
C HIS A 265 16.83 -1.48 8.45
N LYS A 266 18.01 -1.02 8.07
CA LYS A 266 18.21 -0.26 6.84
C LYS A 266 18.11 -1.19 5.63
N MET A 267 17.21 -0.92 4.72
CA MET A 267 17.04 -1.62 3.46
C MET A 267 17.45 -0.70 2.32
N LEU A 268 18.56 -1.04 1.66
CA LEU A 268 19.04 -0.23 0.55
C LEU A 268 17.99 -0.17 -0.55
N ILE A 269 17.71 1.04 -1.06
CA ILE A 269 16.91 1.23 -2.28
C ILE A 269 17.74 0.80 -3.51
N PRO A 270 17.14 0.69 -4.73
CA PRO A 270 17.91 0.41 -5.93
C PRO A 270 19.10 1.36 -6.07
N LYS A 271 20.26 0.81 -6.34
CA LYS A 271 21.52 1.59 -6.44
C LYS A 271 21.46 2.60 -7.57
N LYS A 272 20.77 2.25 -8.66
CA LYS A 272 20.52 3.16 -9.76
C LYS A 272 19.06 3.60 -9.74
N PRO A 273 18.80 4.90 -9.92
CA PRO A 273 17.42 5.37 -10.07
C PRO A 273 16.69 4.56 -11.15
N VAL A 274 15.52 4.05 -10.80
CA VAL A 274 14.61 3.41 -11.74
C VAL A 274 13.84 4.53 -12.45
N CYS A 275 13.95 4.62 -13.77
CA CYS A 275 13.37 5.72 -14.53
C CYS A 275 12.49 5.21 -15.67
N ILE A 276 11.50 6.02 -16.07
CA ILE A 276 10.65 5.78 -17.24
C ILE A 276 11.51 5.81 -18.51
N THR A 277 11.33 4.84 -19.39
CA THR A 277 11.99 4.79 -20.71
C THR A 277 11.11 5.40 -21.79
N GLU A 278 11.71 5.84 -22.92
CA GLU A 278 10.96 6.30 -24.08
C GLU A 278 9.98 5.25 -24.63
N LYS A 279 10.36 3.97 -24.54
CA LYS A 279 9.49 2.87 -24.96
C LYS A 279 8.24 2.76 -24.08
N GLU A 280 8.39 2.86 -22.79
CA GLU A 280 7.25 2.82 -21.84
C GLU A 280 6.37 4.06 -22.03
N LEU A 281 7.00 5.25 -22.13
CA LEU A 281 6.29 6.49 -22.37
C LEU A 281 5.40 6.42 -23.62
N ALA A 282 5.88 5.81 -24.69
CA ALA A 282 5.11 5.66 -25.92
C ALA A 282 3.88 4.74 -25.80
N GLY A 283 3.78 3.97 -24.71
CA GLY A 283 2.67 3.04 -24.45
C GLY A 283 1.55 3.60 -23.60
N TYR A 284 1.77 4.74 -22.91
CA TYR A 284 0.72 5.39 -22.11
C TYR A 284 -0.28 6.14 -23.01
N VAL A 285 -1.51 6.20 -22.55
CA VAL A 285 -2.55 7.06 -23.14
C VAL A 285 -3.17 7.84 -22.00
N PHE A 286 -2.75 9.09 -21.86
CA PHE A 286 -3.25 9.99 -20.83
C PHE A 286 -4.56 10.65 -21.25
N GLU A 287 -5.49 10.75 -20.30
CA GLU A 287 -6.74 11.50 -20.46
C GLU A 287 -6.55 12.97 -20.04
N GLU A 288 -7.50 13.83 -20.40
CA GLU A 288 -7.45 15.24 -19.99
C GLU A 288 -7.57 15.35 -18.47
N GLY A 289 -6.58 16.00 -17.84
CA GLY A 289 -6.53 16.19 -16.38
C GLY A 289 -5.83 15.09 -15.61
N GLU A 290 -5.24 14.10 -16.30
CA GLU A 290 -4.30 13.16 -15.67
C GLU A 290 -2.91 13.77 -15.56
N ASP A 291 -2.19 13.37 -14.51
CA ASP A 291 -0.77 13.65 -14.43
C ASP A 291 -0.02 12.82 -15.49
N THR A 292 0.99 13.42 -16.10
CA THR A 292 1.69 12.82 -17.25
C THR A 292 3.12 12.46 -16.88
N ARG A 293 3.65 11.43 -17.54
CA ARG A 293 5.02 10.95 -17.37
C ARG A 293 5.98 11.58 -18.37
N GLU A 294 7.27 11.60 -18.01
CA GLU A 294 8.35 12.00 -18.89
C GLU A 294 9.42 10.91 -19.03
N ALA A 295 10.07 10.81 -20.18
CA ALA A 295 11.20 9.89 -20.33
C ALA A 295 12.38 10.35 -19.46
N GLY A 296 12.94 9.41 -18.68
CA GLY A 296 13.98 9.72 -17.69
C GLY A 296 13.45 10.16 -16.33
N GLU A 297 12.15 10.33 -16.16
CA GLU A 297 11.52 10.57 -14.86
C GLU A 297 11.86 9.43 -13.88
N ARG A 298 12.34 9.81 -12.68
CA ARG A 298 12.65 8.84 -11.61
C ARG A 298 11.37 8.40 -10.93
N LEU A 299 11.23 7.08 -10.78
CA LEU A 299 10.12 6.44 -10.08
C LEU A 299 10.48 6.19 -8.60
N ALA A 300 9.49 6.16 -7.73
CA ALA A 300 9.63 5.92 -6.29
C ALA A 300 9.91 4.43 -5.97
N ALA A 301 10.92 3.85 -6.61
CA ALA A 301 11.26 2.44 -6.47
C ALA A 301 11.92 2.15 -5.11
N SER A 302 11.26 1.30 -4.32
CA SER A 302 11.71 0.88 -3.00
C SER A 302 11.42 -0.60 -2.76
N TYR A 303 12.39 -1.33 -2.20
CA TYR A 303 12.16 -2.71 -1.76
C TYR A 303 11.32 -2.79 -0.48
N VAL A 304 11.11 -1.67 0.24
CA VAL A 304 10.24 -1.62 1.43
C VAL A 304 8.77 -1.83 1.06
N ASN A 305 8.41 -1.59 -0.19
CA ASN A 305 7.06 -1.87 -0.70
C ASN A 305 6.84 -3.36 -1.00
N PHE A 306 7.29 -4.24 -0.09
CA PHE A 306 7.04 -5.67 -0.11
C PHE A 306 5.68 -5.99 0.52
N TYR A 307 5.11 -7.16 0.21
CA TYR A 307 3.90 -7.68 0.82
C TYR A 307 4.19 -8.89 1.71
N ILE A 308 3.60 -8.92 2.92
CA ILE A 308 3.76 -10.01 3.88
C ILE A 308 2.53 -10.91 3.84
N GLY A 309 2.59 -12.04 3.13
CA GLY A 309 1.58 -13.08 3.16
C GLY A 309 1.81 -14.11 4.27
N ASN A 310 0.91 -15.09 4.40
CA ASN A 310 0.99 -16.09 5.47
C ASN A 310 2.26 -16.95 5.43
N GLN A 311 2.68 -17.41 4.26
CA GLN A 311 3.85 -18.27 4.08
C GLN A 311 4.92 -17.64 3.18
N VAL A 312 4.62 -16.52 2.55
CA VAL A 312 5.51 -15.84 1.61
C VAL A 312 5.69 -14.37 1.97
N VAL A 313 6.81 -13.79 1.56
CA VAL A 313 6.98 -12.34 1.47
C VAL A 313 7.33 -12.04 0.02
N LEU A 314 6.47 -11.29 -0.66
CA LEU A 314 6.72 -10.85 -2.04
C LEU A 314 7.57 -9.59 -2.02
N VAL A 315 8.76 -9.64 -2.61
CA VAL A 315 9.68 -8.50 -2.66
C VAL A 315 9.89 -8.02 -4.08
N PRO A 316 9.70 -6.70 -4.36
CA PRO A 316 9.95 -6.17 -5.68
C PRO A 316 11.41 -6.29 -6.08
N GLN A 317 11.66 -6.55 -7.37
CA GLN A 317 12.98 -6.58 -7.98
C GLN A 317 12.99 -5.65 -9.20
N PHE A 318 14.11 -4.97 -9.40
CA PHE A 318 14.23 -3.95 -10.44
C PHE A 318 15.35 -4.24 -11.46
N GLY A 319 16.01 -5.41 -11.35
CA GLY A 319 17.19 -5.75 -12.14
C GLY A 319 18.43 -4.98 -11.68
N ASP A 320 18.48 -4.63 -10.40
CA ASP A 320 19.55 -3.85 -9.76
C ASP A 320 20.44 -4.74 -8.88
N GLU A 321 21.68 -4.32 -8.65
CA GLU A 321 22.62 -5.06 -7.80
C GLU A 321 22.19 -5.16 -6.33
N HIS A 322 21.26 -4.29 -5.86
CA HIS A 322 20.69 -4.35 -4.53
C HIS A 322 19.50 -5.31 -4.39
N ASP A 323 18.98 -5.88 -5.49
CA ASP A 323 17.89 -6.86 -5.47
C ASP A 323 18.19 -8.03 -4.52
N VAL A 324 19.40 -8.58 -4.59
CA VAL A 324 19.83 -9.70 -3.74
C VAL A 324 19.98 -9.27 -2.27
N LEU A 325 20.41 -8.04 -2.01
CA LEU A 325 20.60 -7.54 -0.64
C LEU A 325 19.24 -7.38 0.07
N ALA A 326 18.23 -6.90 -0.65
CA ALA A 326 16.86 -6.80 -0.14
C ALA A 326 16.28 -8.19 0.19
N THR A 327 16.42 -9.15 -0.73
CA THR A 327 15.99 -10.54 -0.52
C THR A 327 16.69 -11.17 0.68
N ASP A 328 18.02 -11.04 0.79
CA ASP A 328 18.80 -11.58 1.89
C ASP A 328 18.45 -10.96 3.25
N LEU A 329 18.13 -9.67 3.27
CA LEU A 329 17.68 -9.00 4.49
C LEU A 329 16.32 -9.55 4.93
N LEU A 330 15.35 -9.61 4.02
CA LEU A 330 14.00 -10.13 4.32
C LEU A 330 14.04 -11.60 4.76
N GLN A 331 14.90 -12.44 4.14
CA GLN A 331 15.05 -13.84 4.58
C GLN A 331 15.53 -13.95 6.03
N LYS A 332 16.40 -13.04 6.49
CA LYS A 332 16.85 -12.99 7.90
C LYS A 332 15.74 -12.50 8.83
N LEU A 333 14.88 -11.59 8.36
CA LEU A 333 13.82 -11.00 9.15
C LEU A 333 12.57 -11.88 9.23
N PHE A 334 12.32 -12.68 8.18
CA PHE A 334 11.20 -13.63 8.07
C PHE A 334 11.70 -15.06 7.83
N PRO A 335 12.42 -15.68 8.79
CA PRO A 335 13.04 -16.98 8.58
C PRO A 335 12.01 -18.12 8.34
N GLU A 336 10.75 -17.94 8.73
CA GLU A 336 9.67 -18.92 8.60
C GLU A 336 8.85 -18.72 7.31
N ARG A 337 9.17 -17.68 6.50
CA ARG A 337 8.47 -17.41 5.24
C ARG A 337 9.41 -17.55 4.04
N GLU A 338 8.87 -18.01 2.94
CA GLU A 338 9.56 -17.99 1.65
C GLU A 338 9.65 -16.55 1.14
N ILE A 339 10.84 -16.06 0.83
CA ILE A 339 11.00 -14.76 0.18
C ILE A 339 10.91 -14.98 -1.33
N VAL A 340 9.90 -14.41 -1.95
CA VAL A 340 9.60 -14.55 -3.38
C VAL A 340 9.96 -13.24 -4.09
N PRO A 341 11.08 -13.21 -4.84
CA PRO A 341 11.41 -12.06 -5.65
C PRO A 341 10.46 -11.96 -6.85
N VAL A 342 9.87 -10.78 -7.06
CA VAL A 342 8.98 -10.49 -8.19
C VAL A 342 9.60 -9.37 -9.02
N PHE A 343 9.84 -9.60 -10.31
CA PHE A 343 10.31 -8.53 -11.19
C PHE A 343 9.18 -7.52 -11.40
N ALA A 344 9.32 -6.38 -10.73
CA ALA A 344 8.24 -5.42 -10.53
C ALA A 344 8.28 -4.23 -11.50
N ARG A 345 9.04 -4.33 -12.61
CA ARG A 345 9.14 -3.24 -13.59
C ARG A 345 7.77 -2.81 -14.11
N GLU A 346 6.92 -3.78 -14.44
CA GLU A 346 5.60 -3.54 -15.01
C GLU A 346 4.58 -3.00 -13.97
N ILE A 347 4.93 -3.02 -12.68
CA ILE A 347 4.12 -2.42 -11.62
C ILE A 347 4.61 -1.01 -11.33
N ILE A 348 5.93 -0.82 -11.13
CA ILE A 348 6.48 0.48 -10.74
C ILE A 348 6.28 1.56 -11.78
N ILE A 349 6.21 1.22 -13.06
CA ILE A 349 5.87 2.19 -14.12
C ILE A 349 4.45 2.74 -13.97
N GLY A 350 3.55 2.08 -13.25
CA GLY A 350 2.24 2.60 -12.88
C GLY A 350 2.28 3.63 -11.75
N GLY A 351 3.41 3.77 -11.05
CA GLY A 351 3.58 4.73 -9.96
C GLY A 351 3.72 4.11 -8.57
N GLY A 352 3.27 2.85 -8.36
CA GLY A 352 3.36 2.12 -7.09
C GLY A 352 4.09 0.78 -7.22
N ASN A 353 3.97 -0.10 -6.21
CA ASN A 353 4.63 -1.40 -6.24
C ASN A 353 3.76 -2.50 -5.60
N ILE A 354 4.36 -3.62 -5.19
CA ILE A 354 3.66 -4.83 -4.74
C ILE A 354 2.71 -4.57 -3.56
N HIS A 355 3.14 -3.81 -2.56
CA HIS A 355 2.29 -3.45 -1.41
C HIS A 355 1.09 -2.61 -1.86
N CYS A 356 1.31 -1.65 -2.77
CA CYS A 356 0.26 -0.75 -3.26
C CYS A 356 -0.87 -1.49 -4.01
N ILE A 357 -0.56 -2.61 -4.67
CA ILE A 357 -1.56 -3.40 -5.44
C ILE A 357 -2.24 -4.49 -4.60
N THR A 358 -1.87 -4.65 -3.32
CA THR A 358 -2.36 -5.71 -2.44
C THR A 358 -2.99 -5.12 -1.17
N GLN A 359 -4.12 -5.69 -0.71
CA GLN A 359 -4.75 -5.33 0.56
C GLN A 359 -5.10 -6.59 1.34
N GLN A 360 -4.44 -6.82 2.48
CA GLN A 360 -4.65 -7.99 3.31
C GLN A 360 -6.00 -7.97 4.04
N ILE A 361 -6.53 -9.16 4.29
CA ILE A 361 -7.73 -9.40 5.09
C ILE A 361 -7.29 -10.22 6.32
N PRO A 362 -7.35 -9.68 7.55
CA PRO A 362 -6.96 -10.42 8.74
C PRO A 362 -7.83 -11.66 8.99
N VAL A 363 -7.28 -12.65 9.71
CA VAL A 363 -8.01 -13.86 10.05
C VAL A 363 -9.17 -13.59 11.02
N ARG A 364 -10.32 -14.18 10.74
CA ARG A 364 -11.43 -14.31 11.70
C ARG A 364 -11.13 -15.50 12.63
N ARG A 365 -11.23 -15.31 13.95
CA ARG A 365 -10.94 -16.37 14.95
C ARG A 365 -12.20 -16.86 15.65
#